data_efa21b3f1b8058e202572114503e7083
#
_entry.id   efa21b3f1b8058e202572114503e7083
#
_cell.length_a   1.000
_cell.length_b   1.000
_cell.length_c   1.000
_cell.angle_alpha   90.00
_cell.angle_beta   90.00
_cell.angle_gamma   90.00
#
_symmetry.space_group_name_H-M   'P 1'
#
loop_
_entity.id
_entity.type
_entity.pdbx_description
1 polymer ?
#
loop_
_entity_poly.entity_id
_entity_poly.type
_entity_poly.pdbx_seq_one_letter_code
_entity_poly.pdbx_strand_id
1 'polypeptide(L)'
;RPFLYYIKGQDYSVAIDAGQSKEHVEQFYAAIRNEGLSIPKYTILTHWHWDHSFGLPYIQGQSVSSELTKQQLEIISDWKWNKADMEQRVKDGTEVGFVHECIQKVYPDPSTIKVVPTDIMVKDFMELDLGDIQMELYARDSIHSRDALLVYIPKEKALFVGDADCEDIYNS
;
A
#
# COMPACT_ATOMS: atom_id res chain seq x y z
N ARG A 1 7.58 10.25 -2.47
CA ARG A 1 6.72 9.31 -1.73
C ARG A 1 5.27 9.49 -2.15
N PRO A 2 4.41 8.44 -2.13
CA PRO A 2 3.00 8.55 -2.47
C PRO A 2 2.23 9.40 -1.44
N PHE A 3 1.05 9.87 -1.84
CA PHE A 3 0.07 10.44 -0.92
C PHE A 3 -0.68 9.31 -0.20
N LEU A 4 -0.97 9.52 1.09
CA LEU A 4 -1.90 8.68 1.83
C LEU A 4 -3.22 9.44 1.95
N TYR A 5 -4.32 8.75 1.68
CA TYR A 5 -5.64 9.39 1.70
C TYR A 5 -6.43 8.94 2.91
N TYR A 6 -7.26 9.83 3.42
CA TYR A 6 -8.19 9.56 4.52
C TYR A 6 -9.61 9.80 4.06
N ILE A 7 -10.43 8.77 4.14
CA ILE A 7 -11.85 8.83 3.79
C ILE A 7 -12.65 8.73 5.08
N LYS A 8 -13.38 9.79 5.41
CA LYS A 8 -14.22 9.86 6.59
C LYS A 8 -15.64 9.41 6.24
N GLY A 9 -16.10 8.31 6.82
CA GLY A 9 -17.50 7.94 6.83
C GLY A 9 -18.16 8.29 8.17
N GLN A 10 -19.47 8.05 8.24
CA GLN A 10 -20.25 8.25 9.46
C GLN A 10 -19.90 7.21 10.54
N ASP A 11 -19.77 5.94 10.18
CA ASP A 11 -19.59 4.84 11.11
C ASP A 11 -18.11 4.55 11.39
N TYR A 12 -17.26 4.67 10.39
CA TYR A 12 -15.82 4.51 10.49
C TYR A 12 -15.11 5.20 9.33
N SER A 13 -13.79 5.29 9.45
CA SER A 13 -12.92 5.84 8.41
C SER A 13 -12.01 4.79 7.78
N VAL A 14 -11.50 5.10 6.59
CA VAL A 14 -10.61 4.24 5.80
C VAL A 14 -9.40 5.06 5.36
N ALA A 15 -8.22 4.45 5.37
CA ALA A 15 -7.04 4.97 4.70
C ALA A 15 -6.81 4.26 3.36
N ILE A 16 -6.22 4.97 2.39
CA ILE A 16 -5.72 4.38 1.15
C ILE A 16 -4.21 4.52 1.16
N ASP A 17 -3.54 3.38 0.98
CA ASP A 17 -2.13 3.08 1.11
C ASP A 17 -1.55 3.23 2.53
N ALA A 18 -0.52 2.45 2.80
CA ALA A 18 0.20 2.45 4.07
C ALA A 18 1.50 3.27 4.01
N GLY A 19 1.92 3.67 2.81
CA GLY A 19 3.15 4.43 2.61
C GLY A 19 4.42 3.59 2.75
N GLN A 20 5.53 4.30 2.67
CA GLN A 20 6.85 3.71 2.48
C GLN A 20 7.58 3.31 3.77
N SER A 21 7.14 3.77 4.95
CA SER A 21 7.87 3.55 6.20
C SER A 21 7.04 3.83 7.44
N LYS A 22 7.58 3.45 8.59
CA LYS A 22 7.03 3.77 9.91
C LYS A 22 6.79 5.27 10.07
N GLU A 23 7.77 6.08 9.74
CA GLU A 23 7.70 7.56 9.88
C GLU A 23 6.61 8.15 9.00
N HIS A 24 6.37 7.57 7.82
CA HIS A 24 5.29 8.02 6.94
C HIS A 24 3.91 7.75 7.56
N VAL A 25 3.71 6.57 8.14
CA VAL A 25 2.48 6.22 8.86
C VAL A 25 2.29 7.11 10.10
N GLU A 26 3.36 7.34 10.87
CA GLU A 26 3.30 8.19 12.07
C GLU A 26 2.94 9.64 11.73
N GLN A 27 3.48 10.20 10.64
CA GLN A 27 3.13 11.54 10.14
C GLN A 27 1.66 11.59 9.70
N PHE A 28 1.17 10.57 9.00
CA PHE A 28 -0.22 10.47 8.59
C PHE A 28 -1.16 10.43 9.80
N TYR A 29 -0.87 9.59 10.79
CA TYR A 29 -1.68 9.52 12.01
C TYR A 29 -1.58 10.77 12.88
N ALA A 30 -0.44 11.46 12.87
CA ALA A 30 -0.31 12.75 13.56
C ALA A 30 -1.24 13.80 12.91
N ALA A 31 -1.28 13.86 11.58
CA ALA A 31 -2.20 14.74 10.86
C ALA A 31 -3.67 14.42 11.19
N ILE A 32 -4.07 13.15 11.16
CA ILE A 32 -5.43 12.70 11.52
C ILE A 32 -5.78 13.15 12.94
N ARG A 33 -4.90 12.94 13.91
CA ARG A 33 -5.14 13.33 15.31
C ARG A 33 -5.23 14.85 15.48
N ASN A 34 -4.39 15.61 14.79
CA ASN A 34 -4.42 17.08 14.85
C ASN A 34 -5.73 17.66 14.34
N GLU A 35 -6.36 16.99 13.37
CA GLU A 35 -7.69 17.36 12.86
C GLU A 35 -8.85 16.81 13.73
N GLY A 36 -8.54 16.12 14.84
CA GLY A 36 -9.56 15.51 15.72
C GLY A 36 -10.33 14.36 15.05
N LEU A 37 -9.74 13.72 14.05
CA LEU A 37 -10.35 12.62 13.30
C LEU A 37 -10.03 11.27 13.94
N SER A 38 -10.89 10.28 13.69
CA SER A 38 -10.71 8.90 14.17
C SER A 38 -9.62 8.17 13.38
N ILE A 39 -8.93 7.23 14.04
CA ILE A 39 -8.00 6.34 13.35
C ILE A 39 -8.78 5.45 12.37
N PRO A 40 -8.27 5.23 11.14
CA PRO A 40 -8.91 4.38 10.15
C PRO A 40 -9.13 2.96 10.66
N LYS A 41 -10.33 2.43 10.42
CA LYS A 41 -10.65 1.02 10.70
C LYS A 41 -9.98 0.08 9.71
N TYR A 42 -9.89 0.52 8.45
CA TYR A 42 -9.23 -0.21 7.37
C TYR A 42 -8.17 0.66 6.70
N THR A 43 -7.09 0.02 6.25
CA THR A 43 -6.13 0.58 5.29
C THR A 43 -6.16 -0.28 4.04
N ILE A 44 -6.51 0.33 2.92
CA ILE A 44 -6.62 -0.34 1.61
C ILE A 44 -5.32 -0.08 0.86
N LEU A 45 -4.60 -1.14 0.45
CA LEU A 45 -3.44 -1.00 -0.44
C LEU A 45 -3.89 -1.01 -1.89
N THR A 46 -3.39 -0.05 -2.66
CA THR A 46 -3.65 0.02 -4.11
C THR A 46 -2.85 -1.04 -4.87
N HIS A 47 -1.63 -1.37 -4.43
CA HIS A 47 -0.77 -2.42 -4.97
C HIS A 47 0.40 -2.73 -4.02
N TRP A 48 1.25 -3.71 -4.37
CA TRP A 48 2.28 -4.25 -3.47
C TRP A 48 3.55 -3.39 -3.34
N HIS A 49 3.84 -2.44 -4.22
CA HIS A 49 5.11 -1.73 -4.25
C HIS A 49 5.48 -1.13 -2.89
N TRP A 50 6.78 -1.11 -2.61
CA TRP A 50 7.35 -0.83 -1.31
C TRP A 50 6.91 0.51 -0.71
N ASP A 51 6.76 1.53 -1.53
CA ASP A 51 6.38 2.88 -1.09
C ASP A 51 4.88 3.02 -0.76
N HIS A 52 4.06 2.06 -1.17
CA HIS A 52 2.65 1.93 -0.78
C HIS A 52 2.42 0.95 0.37
N SER A 53 3.32 -0.03 0.58
CA SER A 53 3.09 -1.18 1.46
C SER A 53 4.01 -1.31 2.68
N PHE A 54 5.24 -0.77 2.67
CA PHE A 54 6.21 -0.99 3.77
C PHE A 54 5.83 -0.29 5.08
N GLY A 55 4.87 0.62 5.06
CA GLY A 55 4.24 1.16 6.26
C GLY A 55 3.25 0.21 6.93
N LEU A 56 2.84 -0.87 6.27
CA LEU A 56 1.79 -1.79 6.73
C LEU A 56 1.99 -2.36 8.14
N PRO A 57 3.21 -2.74 8.58
CA PRO A 57 3.44 -3.22 9.95
C PRO A 57 3.15 -2.20 11.06
N TYR A 58 2.92 -0.93 10.70
CA TYR A 58 2.76 0.17 11.64
C TYR A 58 1.36 0.80 11.61
N ILE A 59 0.47 0.30 10.76
CA ILE A 59 -0.92 0.76 10.75
C ILE A 59 -1.68 0.25 11.97
N GLN A 60 -2.77 0.93 12.27
CA GLN A 60 -3.80 0.47 13.21
C GLN A 60 -5.03 0.02 12.42
N GLY A 61 -5.79 -0.92 12.98
CA GLY A 61 -6.91 -1.53 12.27
C GLY A 61 -6.47 -2.67 11.36
N GLN A 62 -7.30 -3.01 10.38
CA GLN A 62 -7.07 -4.10 9.45
C GLN A 62 -6.67 -3.59 8.07
N SER A 63 -5.88 -4.38 7.39
CA SER A 63 -5.43 -4.10 6.02
C SER A 63 -6.23 -4.88 4.99
N VAL A 64 -6.46 -4.25 3.84
CA VAL A 64 -7.21 -4.80 2.70
C VAL A 64 -6.38 -4.65 1.44
N SER A 65 -6.30 -5.67 0.60
CA SER A 65 -5.65 -5.60 -0.71
C SER A 65 -6.27 -6.55 -1.71
N SER A 66 -5.82 -6.50 -2.96
CA SER A 66 -6.12 -7.56 -3.92
C SER A 66 -5.47 -8.89 -3.49
N GLU A 67 -5.98 -10.00 -4.00
CA GLU A 67 -5.38 -11.32 -3.77
C GLU A 67 -3.92 -11.38 -4.24
N LEU A 68 -3.62 -10.78 -5.40
CA LEU A 68 -2.27 -10.76 -5.95
C LEU A 68 -1.31 -9.91 -5.11
N THR A 69 -1.75 -8.74 -4.61
CA THR A 69 -0.98 -7.94 -3.66
C THR A 69 -0.62 -8.76 -2.42
N LYS A 70 -1.60 -9.46 -1.83
CA LYS A 70 -1.36 -10.28 -0.65
C LYS A 70 -0.35 -11.37 -0.92
N GLN A 71 -0.48 -12.11 -2.04
CA GLN A 71 0.46 -13.16 -2.45
C GLN A 71 1.88 -12.59 -2.65
N GLN A 72 2.00 -11.43 -3.29
CA GLN A 72 3.31 -10.80 -3.49
C GLN A 72 3.93 -10.35 -2.16
N LEU A 73 3.15 -9.79 -1.24
CA LEU A 73 3.62 -9.44 0.10
C LEU A 73 4.04 -10.67 0.91
N GLU A 74 3.35 -11.81 0.78
CA GLU A 74 3.76 -13.09 1.37
C GLU A 74 5.14 -13.51 0.85
N ILE A 75 5.38 -13.44 -0.47
CA ILE A 75 6.68 -13.77 -1.07
C ILE A 75 7.79 -12.87 -0.53
N ILE A 76 7.60 -11.55 -0.57
CA ILE A 76 8.64 -10.60 -0.18
C ILE A 76 8.82 -10.48 1.35
N SER A 77 7.86 -10.98 2.15
CA SER A 77 8.00 -11.05 3.61
C SER A 77 9.08 -12.03 4.04
N ASP A 78 9.36 -13.05 3.22
CA ASP A 78 10.43 -14.03 3.42
C ASP A 78 11.80 -13.54 2.95
N TRP A 79 11.86 -12.40 2.28
CA TRP A 79 13.13 -11.84 1.81
C TRP A 79 14.01 -11.36 2.97
N LYS A 80 15.31 -11.60 2.82
CA LYS A 80 16.29 -10.98 3.73
C LYS A 80 16.53 -9.54 3.28
N TRP A 81 16.21 -8.63 4.18
CA TRP A 81 16.37 -7.21 3.98
C TRP A 81 17.71 -6.74 4.57
N ASN A 82 18.82 -7.16 3.97
CA ASN A 82 20.15 -6.67 4.26
C ASN A 82 20.83 -6.25 2.96
N LYS A 83 21.88 -5.48 3.05
CA LYS A 83 22.52 -4.87 1.90
C LYS A 83 22.98 -5.91 0.86
N ALA A 84 23.57 -7.02 1.29
CA ALA A 84 24.12 -8.03 0.38
C ALA A 84 23.03 -8.75 -0.41
N ASP A 85 21.92 -9.16 0.26
CA ASP A 85 20.80 -9.82 -0.40
C ASP A 85 20.04 -8.85 -1.33
N MET A 86 19.91 -7.57 -0.95
CA MET A 86 19.30 -6.54 -1.82
C MET A 86 20.15 -6.30 -3.07
N GLU A 87 21.48 -6.16 -2.93
CA GLU A 87 22.39 -6.03 -4.07
C GLU A 87 22.36 -7.26 -4.98
N GLN A 88 22.18 -8.46 -4.39
CA GLN A 88 22.06 -9.69 -5.17
C GLN A 88 20.77 -9.71 -5.99
N ARG A 89 19.63 -9.28 -5.43
CA ARG A 89 18.36 -9.19 -6.18
C ARG A 89 18.45 -8.23 -7.37
N VAL A 90 19.19 -7.14 -7.25
CA VAL A 90 19.46 -6.26 -8.40
C VAL A 90 20.30 -6.96 -9.47
N LYS A 91 21.34 -7.73 -9.07
CA LYS A 91 22.22 -8.44 -10.01
C LYS A 91 21.50 -9.54 -10.78
N ASP A 92 20.57 -10.22 -10.15
CA ASP A 92 19.81 -11.33 -10.79
C ASP A 92 18.50 -10.86 -11.45
N GLY A 93 18.21 -9.55 -11.41
CA GLY A 93 17.04 -8.94 -12.04
C GLY A 93 15.72 -9.11 -11.27
N THR A 94 15.77 -9.59 -10.03
CA THR A 94 14.59 -9.70 -9.16
C THR A 94 14.14 -8.33 -8.63
N GLU A 95 15.07 -7.38 -8.53
CA GLU A 95 14.81 -6.00 -8.09
C GLU A 95 15.41 -5.02 -9.09
N VAL A 96 14.73 -3.88 -9.28
CA VAL A 96 15.20 -2.80 -10.15
C VAL A 96 16.17 -1.91 -9.41
N GLY A 97 17.30 -1.57 -10.04
CA GLY A 97 18.36 -0.74 -9.42
C GLY A 97 17.85 0.59 -8.89
N PHE A 98 16.96 1.26 -9.63
CA PHE A 98 16.33 2.51 -9.19
C PHE A 98 15.50 2.33 -7.89
N VAL A 99 14.72 1.26 -7.81
CA VAL A 99 13.91 0.93 -6.61
C VAL A 99 14.82 0.65 -5.42
N HIS A 100 15.88 -0.14 -5.62
CA HIS A 100 16.90 -0.40 -4.61
C HIS A 100 17.49 0.89 -4.04
N GLU A 101 17.90 1.84 -4.89
CA GLU A 101 18.43 3.14 -4.46
C GLU A 101 17.41 3.96 -3.68
N CYS A 102 16.14 3.92 -4.08
CA CYS A 102 15.04 4.62 -3.39
C CYS A 102 14.79 4.02 -1.99
N ILE A 103 14.77 2.70 -1.88
CA ILE A 103 14.63 2.01 -0.59
C ILE A 103 15.79 2.37 0.34
N GLN A 104 17.04 2.36 -0.15
CA GLN A 104 18.22 2.71 0.66
C GLN A 104 18.18 4.14 1.21
N LYS A 105 17.59 5.10 0.48
CA LYS A 105 17.41 6.48 0.96
C LYS A 105 16.47 6.57 2.15
N VAL A 106 15.45 5.72 2.18
CA VAL A 106 14.44 5.66 3.25
C VAL A 106 14.90 4.78 4.41
N TYR A 107 15.63 3.71 4.09
CA TYR A 107 16.13 2.72 5.03
C TYR A 107 17.68 2.65 4.97
N PRO A 108 18.40 3.54 5.68
CA PRO A 108 19.87 3.48 5.75
C PRO A 108 20.38 2.14 6.29
N ASP A 109 19.64 1.54 7.22
CA ASP A 109 19.79 0.14 7.65
C ASP A 109 18.61 -0.68 7.15
N PRO A 110 18.74 -1.39 6.01
CA PRO A 110 17.63 -2.16 5.44
C PRO A 110 17.21 -3.36 6.31
N SER A 111 18.03 -3.78 7.28
CA SER A 111 17.64 -4.86 8.21
C SER A 111 16.44 -4.49 9.10
N THR A 112 16.09 -3.22 9.16
CA THR A 112 14.90 -2.70 9.86
C THR A 112 13.61 -2.83 9.07
N ILE A 113 13.69 -3.14 7.77
CA ILE A 113 12.52 -3.36 6.93
C ILE A 113 11.74 -4.56 7.43
N LYS A 114 10.42 -4.36 7.56
CA LYS A 114 9.46 -5.42 7.87
C LYS A 114 8.39 -5.38 6.80
N VAL A 115 8.09 -6.53 6.24
CA VAL A 115 6.99 -6.71 5.31
C VAL A 115 6.02 -7.72 5.91
N VAL A 116 4.74 -7.42 5.83
CA VAL A 116 3.67 -8.31 6.30
C VAL A 116 2.59 -8.42 5.23
N PRO A 117 1.95 -9.59 5.07
CA PRO A 117 0.79 -9.72 4.21
C PRO A 117 -0.42 -8.96 4.79
N THR A 118 -1.40 -8.66 3.94
CA THR A 118 -2.65 -8.02 4.36
C THR A 118 -3.61 -8.99 5.04
N ASP A 119 -4.50 -8.46 5.89
CA ASP A 119 -5.48 -9.24 6.63
C ASP A 119 -6.60 -9.75 5.72
N ILE A 120 -7.19 -8.86 4.93
CA ILE A 120 -8.37 -9.10 4.10
C ILE A 120 -7.96 -9.02 2.62
N MET A 121 -8.41 -10.00 1.82
CA MET A 121 -8.17 -9.99 0.38
C MET A 121 -9.44 -9.80 -0.44
N VAL A 122 -9.31 -9.05 -1.51
CA VAL A 122 -10.32 -8.84 -2.56
C VAL A 122 -9.92 -9.66 -3.79
N LYS A 123 -10.78 -10.58 -4.24
CA LYS A 123 -10.51 -11.36 -5.46
C LYS A 123 -10.83 -10.56 -6.72
N ASP A 124 -12.07 -10.10 -6.84
CA ASP A 124 -12.55 -9.34 -8.00
C ASP A 124 -13.18 -8.02 -7.58
N PHE A 125 -14.05 -8.06 -6.55
CA PHE A 125 -14.86 -6.95 -6.10
C PHE A 125 -15.20 -7.08 -4.62
N MET A 126 -15.27 -5.93 -3.93
CA MET A 126 -15.75 -5.80 -2.55
C MET A 126 -16.40 -4.44 -2.37
N GLU A 127 -17.47 -4.39 -1.60
CA GLU A 127 -18.06 -3.14 -1.14
C GLU A 127 -17.77 -2.92 0.35
N LEU A 128 -17.52 -1.65 0.70
CA LEU A 128 -17.45 -1.18 2.08
C LEU A 128 -18.48 -0.08 2.28
N ASP A 129 -19.39 -0.28 3.23
CA ASP A 129 -20.37 0.73 3.64
C ASP A 129 -19.86 1.45 4.90
N LEU A 130 -19.58 2.75 4.79
CA LEU A 130 -19.07 3.59 5.87
C LEU A 130 -20.23 4.33 6.59
N GLY A 131 -21.48 3.97 6.30
CA GLY A 131 -22.70 4.56 6.82
C GLY A 131 -23.31 5.60 5.88
N ASP A 132 -22.58 6.61 5.48
CA ASP A 132 -23.02 7.66 4.55
C ASP A 132 -22.26 7.66 3.21
N ILE A 133 -21.22 6.87 3.12
CA ILE A 133 -20.35 6.69 1.94
C ILE A 133 -20.22 5.20 1.66
N GLN A 134 -20.49 4.81 0.42
CA GLN A 134 -20.15 3.49 -0.11
C GLN A 134 -18.84 3.58 -0.89
N MET A 135 -17.97 2.59 -0.71
CA MET A 135 -16.73 2.42 -1.45
C MET A 135 -16.78 1.09 -2.19
N GLU A 136 -16.45 1.13 -3.46
CA GLU A 136 -16.34 -0.02 -4.33
C GLU A 136 -14.87 -0.32 -4.62
N LEU A 137 -14.43 -1.52 -4.30
CA LEU A 137 -13.05 -1.99 -4.48
C LEU A 137 -13.01 -2.95 -5.66
N TYR A 138 -12.21 -2.66 -6.68
CA TYR A 138 -12.09 -3.46 -7.89
C TYR A 138 -10.64 -3.96 -8.06
N ALA A 139 -10.42 -5.26 -7.93
CA ALA A 139 -9.13 -5.85 -8.28
C ALA A 139 -9.01 -5.94 -9.81
N ARG A 140 -7.97 -5.32 -10.37
CA ARG A 140 -7.77 -5.22 -11.82
C ARG A 140 -6.29 -5.35 -12.18
N ASP A 141 -6.05 -5.90 -13.36
CA ASP A 141 -4.75 -5.81 -14.01
C ASP A 141 -4.53 -4.38 -14.50
N SER A 142 -3.35 -3.84 -14.30
CA SER A 142 -2.98 -2.50 -14.77
C SER A 142 -1.61 -2.52 -15.44
N ILE A 143 -1.31 -1.43 -16.18
CA ILE A 143 -0.01 -1.28 -16.86
C ILE A 143 1.13 -1.27 -15.84
N HIS A 144 0.95 -0.60 -14.70
CA HIS A 144 1.97 -0.44 -13.67
C HIS A 144 2.22 -1.72 -12.87
N SER A 145 1.14 -2.41 -12.49
CA SER A 145 1.21 -3.62 -11.67
C SER A 145 -0.06 -4.44 -11.84
N ARG A 146 0.09 -5.76 -11.97
CA ARG A 146 -1.03 -6.69 -12.23
C ARG A 146 -1.98 -6.84 -11.05
N ASP A 147 -1.59 -6.37 -9.89
CA ASP A 147 -2.29 -6.54 -8.62
C ASP A 147 -3.09 -5.30 -8.18
N ALA A 148 -3.32 -4.35 -9.09
CA ALA A 148 -3.97 -3.10 -8.75
C ALA A 148 -5.36 -3.29 -8.10
N LEU A 149 -5.60 -2.56 -7.01
CA LEU A 149 -6.90 -2.44 -6.36
C LEU A 149 -7.39 -1.00 -6.49
N LEU A 150 -8.34 -0.80 -7.40
CA LEU A 150 -8.97 0.51 -7.63
C LEU A 150 -10.05 0.74 -6.58
N VAL A 151 -10.12 1.97 -6.06
CA VAL A 151 -11.12 2.35 -5.05
C VAL A 151 -12.00 3.45 -5.60
N TYR A 152 -13.28 3.15 -5.78
CA TYR A 152 -14.26 4.10 -6.30
C TYR A 152 -15.28 4.49 -5.23
N ILE A 153 -15.57 5.79 -5.15
CA ILE A 153 -16.60 6.36 -4.28
C ILE A 153 -17.69 6.98 -5.18
N PRO A 154 -18.79 6.25 -5.47
CA PRO A 154 -19.80 6.67 -6.44
C PRO A 154 -20.43 8.03 -6.11
N LYS A 155 -20.76 8.27 -4.85
CA LYS A 155 -21.38 9.52 -4.36
C LYS A 155 -20.52 10.74 -4.67
N GLU A 156 -19.20 10.63 -4.52
CA GLU A 156 -18.24 11.70 -4.73
C GLU A 156 -17.67 11.71 -6.16
N LYS A 157 -17.97 10.67 -6.96
CA LYS A 157 -17.38 10.44 -8.30
C LYS A 157 -15.85 10.46 -8.25
N ALA A 158 -15.28 9.97 -7.14
CA ALA A 158 -13.84 9.91 -6.91
C ALA A 158 -13.32 8.49 -7.14
N LEU A 159 -12.24 8.37 -7.90
CA LEU A 159 -11.56 7.11 -8.17
C LEU A 159 -10.10 7.25 -7.75
N PHE A 160 -9.66 6.36 -6.85
CA PHE A 160 -8.27 6.24 -6.45
C PHE A 160 -7.67 5.06 -7.22
N VAL A 161 -6.68 5.36 -8.01
CA VAL A 161 -6.05 4.40 -8.94
C VAL A 161 -4.66 3.93 -8.45
N GLY A 162 -4.13 4.55 -7.39
CA GLY A 162 -2.71 4.39 -7.05
C GLY A 162 -1.86 4.78 -8.24
N ASP A 163 -0.96 3.91 -8.64
CA ASP A 163 -0.05 4.10 -9.76
C ASP A 163 -0.51 3.35 -11.03
N ALA A 164 -1.78 2.89 -11.07
CA ALA A 164 -2.28 2.02 -12.14
C ALA A 164 -2.20 2.61 -13.56
N ASP A 165 -2.09 3.94 -13.69
CA ASP A 165 -1.90 4.67 -14.95
C ASP A 165 -0.44 5.05 -15.24
N CYS A 166 0.50 4.66 -14.36
CA CYS A 166 1.93 4.87 -14.55
C CYS A 166 2.55 3.69 -15.34
N GLU A 167 3.76 3.92 -15.90
CA GLU A 167 4.53 2.86 -16.54
C GLU A 167 5.00 1.81 -15.53
N ASP A 168 5.11 0.56 -16.00
CA ASP A 168 5.72 -0.53 -15.22
C ASP A 168 7.24 -0.42 -15.24
N ILE A 169 7.83 -0.02 -14.13
CA ILE A 169 9.28 0.13 -14.00
C ILE A 169 10.04 -1.20 -13.86
N TYR A 170 9.34 -2.30 -13.60
CA TYR A 170 9.93 -3.64 -13.48
C TYR A 170 10.06 -4.37 -14.83
N ASN A 171 9.26 -3.97 -15.83
CA ASN A 171 9.24 -4.59 -17.15
C ASN A 171 9.54 -3.61 -18.30
N SER A 172 10.03 -2.41 -17.99
CA SER A 172 10.37 -1.36 -18.97
C SER A 172 11.80 -1.51 -19.49
#